data_9898f149cf0c832a480758e8f6366411
#
_entry.id   9898f149cf0c832a480758e8f6366411
#
_cell.length_a   1.000
_cell.length_b   1.000
_cell.length_c   1.000
_cell.angle_alpha   90.00
_cell.angle_beta   90.00
_cell.angle_gamma   90.00
#
_symmetry.space_group_name_H-M   'P 1'
#
loop_
_entity.id
_entity.type
_entity.pdbx_description
1 polymer ?
#
loop_
_entity_poly.entity_id
_entity_poly.type
_entity_poly.pdbx_seq_one_letter_code
_entity_poly.pdbx_strand_id
1 'polypeptide(L)'
;MNGFRNGNTNDLAALLVELVNKRKDLMTNIKEIKRVAQQTHILSINSSIEAARVGAAGAGFSVIAREIQALANESSNANNHSERQMNELLVMINDMAGVRTADIAYDLIDKIDRNLFERNCDVQVWATFDIVVDSLIDPSTENRNAVNKLLKNICWLHLHWPVPPMGDLCWQQSAPQVCRC
;
A
#
# COMPACT_ATOMS: atom_id res chain seq x y z
N MET A 1 -13.92 -17.30 -8.47
CA MET A 1 -13.38 -16.42 -7.42
C MET A 1 -12.31 -15.47 -7.99
N ASN A 2 -12.60 -14.70 -9.04
CA ASN A 2 -11.61 -13.88 -9.78
C ASN A 2 -12.08 -12.45 -10.10
N GLY A 3 -12.80 -11.83 -9.16
CA GLY A 3 -13.30 -10.45 -9.33
C GLY A 3 -12.51 -9.36 -8.61
N PHE A 4 -11.36 -9.68 -7.96
CA PHE A 4 -10.74 -8.77 -6.98
C PHE A 4 -9.40 -8.13 -7.41
N ARG A 5 -8.93 -8.28 -8.66
CA ARG A 5 -7.52 -7.94 -8.96
C ARG A 5 -7.21 -6.59 -9.61
N ASN A 6 -8.15 -5.86 -10.20
CA ASN A 6 -7.80 -4.60 -10.90
C ASN A 6 -8.45 -3.30 -10.37
N GLY A 7 -9.44 -3.38 -9.47
CA GLY A 7 -9.99 -2.20 -8.77
C GLY A 7 -9.23 -1.82 -7.49
N ASN A 8 -8.50 -2.78 -6.91
CA ASN A 8 -8.16 -2.78 -5.48
C ASN A 8 -6.84 -2.08 -5.10
N THR A 9 -5.96 -1.75 -6.03
CA THR A 9 -4.67 -1.13 -5.69
C THR A 9 -4.81 0.37 -5.45
N ASN A 10 -5.61 1.05 -6.27
CA ASN A 10 -5.91 2.46 -6.08
C ASN A 10 -6.82 2.67 -4.87
N ASP A 11 -7.75 1.75 -4.60
CA ASP A 11 -8.63 1.79 -3.43
C ASP A 11 -7.84 1.64 -2.13
N LEU A 12 -6.87 0.70 -2.07
CA LEU A 12 -6.08 0.50 -0.85
C LEU A 12 -5.14 1.68 -0.57
N ALA A 13 -4.51 2.25 -1.59
CA ALA A 13 -3.70 3.46 -1.43
C ALA A 13 -4.54 4.64 -0.93
N ALA A 14 -5.73 4.82 -1.48
CA ALA A 14 -6.69 5.84 -1.03
C ALA A 14 -7.11 5.61 0.43
N LEU A 15 -7.39 4.36 0.82
CA LEU A 15 -7.73 4.00 2.20
C LEU A 15 -6.58 4.28 3.18
N LEU A 16 -5.34 3.98 2.81
CA LEU A 16 -4.18 4.29 3.64
C LEU A 16 -4.02 5.80 3.87
N VAL A 17 -4.20 6.61 2.81
CA VAL A 17 -4.19 8.07 2.92
C VAL A 17 -5.32 8.55 3.82
N GLU A 18 -6.52 8.00 3.68
CA GLU A 18 -7.66 8.35 4.52
C GLU A 18 -7.40 7.99 5.99
N LEU A 19 -6.83 6.82 6.28
CA LEU A 19 -6.44 6.40 7.63
C LEU A 19 -5.44 7.36 8.27
N VAL A 20 -4.42 7.79 7.51
CA VAL A 20 -3.44 8.79 7.98
C VAL A 20 -4.12 10.11 8.32
N ASN A 21 -5.04 10.58 7.49
CA ASN A 21 -5.78 11.82 7.72
C ASN A 21 -6.69 11.68 8.95
N LYS A 22 -7.46 10.60 9.07
CA LYS A 22 -8.31 10.35 10.25
C LYS A 22 -7.51 10.26 11.55
N ARG A 23 -6.32 9.61 11.50
CA ARG A 23 -5.41 9.60 12.65
C ARG A 23 -4.97 11.01 13.04
N LYS A 24 -4.64 11.85 12.05
CA LYS A 24 -4.24 13.26 12.29
C LYS A 24 -5.36 14.05 12.98
N ASP A 25 -6.60 13.86 12.54
CA ASP A 25 -7.77 14.51 13.13
C ASP A 25 -7.97 14.05 14.58
N LEU A 26 -7.86 12.72 14.83
CA LEU A 26 -7.96 12.16 16.17
C LEU A 26 -6.85 12.68 17.10
N MET A 27 -5.61 12.80 16.62
CA MET A 27 -4.53 13.42 17.40
C MET A 27 -4.79 14.86 17.77
N THR A 28 -5.46 15.61 16.91
CA THR A 28 -5.87 16.99 17.19
C THR A 28 -6.92 17.01 18.30
N ASN A 29 -7.92 16.13 18.23
CA ASN A 29 -8.94 16.00 19.27
C ASN A 29 -8.36 15.57 20.63
N ILE A 30 -7.42 14.62 20.64
CA ILE A 30 -6.70 14.18 21.85
C ILE A 30 -5.98 15.35 22.51
N LYS A 31 -5.29 16.18 21.72
CA LYS A 31 -4.61 17.38 22.24
C LYS A 31 -5.59 18.38 22.86
N GLU A 32 -6.74 18.56 22.22
CA GLU A 32 -7.78 19.46 22.74
C GLU A 32 -8.38 18.96 24.04
N ILE A 33 -8.68 17.64 24.13
CA ILE A 33 -9.18 17.03 25.38
C ILE A 33 -8.13 17.16 26.48
N LYS A 34 -6.85 16.95 26.17
CA LYS A 34 -5.75 17.13 27.12
C LYS A 34 -5.68 18.57 27.67
N ARG A 35 -5.85 19.55 26.79
CA ARG A 35 -5.94 20.97 27.17
C ARG A 35 -7.11 21.23 28.11
N VAL A 36 -8.29 20.69 27.81
CA VAL A 36 -9.48 20.82 28.66
C VAL A 36 -9.26 20.14 30.02
N ALA A 37 -8.68 18.94 30.06
CA ALA A 37 -8.37 18.25 31.31
C ALA A 37 -7.40 19.08 32.19
N GLN A 38 -6.38 19.69 31.60
CA GLN A 38 -5.45 20.57 32.32
C GLN A 38 -6.13 21.84 32.88
N GLN A 39 -7.02 22.46 32.09
CA GLN A 39 -7.79 23.62 32.55
C GLN A 39 -8.74 23.25 33.69
N THR A 40 -9.40 22.09 33.57
CA THR A 40 -10.28 21.55 34.63
C THR A 40 -9.49 21.24 35.92
N HIS A 41 -8.28 20.71 35.79
CA HIS A 41 -7.40 20.47 36.92
C HIS A 41 -7.03 21.80 37.64
N ILE A 42 -6.65 22.84 36.90
CA ILE A 42 -6.32 24.16 37.47
C ILE A 42 -7.56 24.77 38.15
N LEU A 43 -8.74 24.67 37.51
CA LEU A 43 -9.99 25.15 38.07
C LEU A 43 -10.33 24.45 39.39
N SER A 44 -10.11 23.12 39.48
CA SER A 44 -10.36 22.34 40.69
C SER A 44 -9.43 22.76 41.85
N ILE A 45 -8.16 23.07 41.55
CA ILE A 45 -7.21 23.59 42.54
C ILE A 45 -7.68 24.98 43.05
N ASN A 46 -8.05 25.89 42.16
CA ASN A 46 -8.53 27.22 42.54
C ASN A 46 -9.81 27.10 43.38
N SER A 47 -10.74 26.20 43.02
CA SER A 47 -11.95 25.92 43.77
C SER A 47 -11.65 25.37 45.18
N SER A 48 -10.65 24.48 45.30
CA SER A 48 -10.20 23.96 46.58
C SER A 48 -9.62 25.04 47.49
N ILE A 49 -8.83 25.97 46.90
CA ILE A 49 -8.27 27.11 47.64
C ILE A 49 -9.39 28.02 48.17
N GLU A 50 -10.35 28.36 47.31
CA GLU A 50 -11.45 29.21 47.70
C GLU A 50 -12.38 28.55 48.75
N ALA A 51 -12.64 27.26 48.61
CA ALA A 51 -13.38 26.47 49.60
C ALA A 51 -12.68 26.49 50.96
N ALA A 52 -11.36 26.36 51.00
CA ALA A 52 -10.57 26.47 52.23
C ALA A 52 -10.64 27.85 52.86
N ARG A 53 -10.68 28.92 52.03
CA ARG A 53 -10.76 30.30 52.47
C ARG A 53 -12.05 30.65 53.19
N VAL A 54 -13.15 30.04 52.79
CA VAL A 54 -14.49 30.22 53.41
C VAL A 54 -14.64 29.42 54.72
N GLY A 55 -13.70 28.54 55.00
CA GLY A 55 -13.70 27.76 56.26
C GLY A 55 -14.78 26.70 56.31
N ALA A 56 -15.45 26.51 57.45
CA ALA A 56 -16.42 25.45 57.67
C ALA A 56 -17.59 25.43 56.66
N ALA A 57 -18.01 26.62 56.18
CA ALA A 57 -19.06 26.73 55.16
C ALA A 57 -18.62 26.23 53.79
N GLY A 58 -17.31 26.16 53.53
CA GLY A 58 -16.70 25.68 52.27
C GLY A 58 -16.46 24.16 52.25
N ALA A 59 -16.65 23.44 53.31
CA ALA A 59 -16.28 22.02 53.42
C ALA A 59 -16.90 21.13 52.33
N GLY A 60 -18.17 21.33 52.00
CA GLY A 60 -18.85 20.63 50.91
C GLY A 60 -18.22 20.89 49.52
N PHE A 61 -17.86 22.18 49.25
CA PHE A 61 -17.20 22.56 48.01
C PHE A 61 -15.79 21.99 47.88
N SER A 62 -15.06 21.84 48.99
CA SER A 62 -13.73 21.21 49.00
C SER A 62 -13.79 19.74 48.59
N VAL A 63 -14.85 18.98 48.94
CA VAL A 63 -15.04 17.61 48.49
C VAL A 63 -15.28 17.58 46.99
N ILE A 64 -16.17 18.41 46.47
CA ILE A 64 -16.48 18.50 45.06
C ILE A 64 -15.22 18.87 44.23
N ALA A 65 -14.45 19.84 44.70
CA ALA A 65 -13.25 20.29 44.02
C ALA A 65 -12.19 19.15 43.95
N ARG A 66 -12.04 18.33 44.98
CA ARG A 66 -11.15 17.14 44.97
C ARG A 66 -11.66 16.10 44.00
N GLU A 67 -12.95 15.88 43.91
CA GLU A 67 -13.52 14.93 42.94
C GLU A 67 -13.29 15.38 41.50
N ILE A 68 -13.50 16.67 41.20
CA ILE A 68 -13.19 17.27 39.90
C ILE A 68 -11.70 17.12 39.56
N GLN A 69 -10.81 17.30 40.56
CA GLN A 69 -9.37 17.10 40.38
C GLN A 69 -9.03 15.64 40.04
N ALA A 70 -9.67 14.69 40.69
CA ALA A 70 -9.50 13.26 40.42
C ALA A 70 -9.93 12.92 38.97
N LEU A 71 -11.11 13.39 38.55
CA LEU A 71 -11.63 13.20 37.19
C LEU A 71 -10.74 13.85 36.12
N ALA A 72 -10.21 15.04 36.39
CA ALA A 72 -9.27 15.70 35.47
C ALA A 72 -7.98 14.90 35.28
N ASN A 73 -7.44 14.32 36.38
CA ASN A 73 -6.27 13.44 36.34
C ASN A 73 -6.56 12.15 35.57
N GLU A 74 -7.70 11.51 35.80
CA GLU A 74 -8.12 10.33 35.08
C GLU A 74 -8.28 10.60 33.59
N SER A 75 -8.92 11.71 33.23
CA SER A 75 -9.05 12.16 31.84
C SER A 75 -7.68 12.39 31.18
N SER A 76 -6.72 12.99 31.89
CA SER A 76 -5.36 13.18 31.42
C SER A 76 -4.64 11.85 31.14
N ASN A 77 -4.81 10.87 32.05
CA ASN A 77 -4.22 9.54 31.89
C ASN A 77 -4.83 8.79 30.70
N ALA A 78 -6.14 8.84 30.54
CA ALA A 78 -6.84 8.26 29.39
C ALA A 78 -6.37 8.86 28.07
N ASN A 79 -6.17 10.18 28.04
CA ASN A 79 -5.62 10.87 26.87
C ASN A 79 -4.19 10.45 26.54
N ASN A 80 -3.31 10.31 27.53
CA ASN A 80 -1.95 9.85 27.32
C ASN A 80 -1.94 8.40 26.79
N HIS A 81 -2.90 7.58 27.20
CA HIS A 81 -3.07 6.23 26.64
C HIS A 81 -3.51 6.29 25.18
N SER A 82 -4.52 7.12 24.87
CA SER A 82 -5.01 7.31 23.50
C SER A 82 -3.92 7.85 22.57
N GLU A 83 -3.07 8.77 23.06
CA GLU A 83 -1.93 9.30 22.28
C GLU A 83 -0.93 8.19 21.92
N ARG A 84 -0.63 7.28 22.86
CA ARG A 84 0.24 6.12 22.58
C ARG A 84 -0.38 5.20 21.53
N GLN A 85 -1.67 4.86 21.68
CA GLN A 85 -2.38 4.02 20.70
C GLN A 85 -2.39 4.64 19.30
N MET A 86 -2.53 5.97 19.20
CA MET A 86 -2.47 6.66 17.89
C MET A 86 -1.06 6.61 17.27
N ASN A 87 -0.01 6.58 18.07
CA ASN A 87 1.36 6.42 17.58
C ASN A 87 1.65 4.98 17.15
N GLU A 88 1.16 3.99 17.88
CA GLU A 88 1.22 2.57 17.49
C GLU A 88 0.46 2.33 16.18
N LEU A 89 -0.71 2.95 16.02
CA LEU A 89 -1.47 2.88 14.78
C LEU A 89 -0.68 3.42 13.58
N LEU A 90 0.10 4.50 13.76
CA LEU A 90 0.96 5.02 12.69
C LEU A 90 2.02 4.03 12.26
N VAL A 91 2.63 3.35 13.22
CA VAL A 91 3.62 2.30 12.91
C VAL A 91 2.98 1.20 12.08
N MET A 92 1.81 0.70 12.50
CA MET A 92 1.09 -0.34 11.76
C MET A 92 0.70 0.11 10.34
N ILE A 93 0.26 1.36 10.16
CA ILE A 93 -0.07 1.91 8.83
C ILE A 93 1.19 1.92 7.93
N ASN A 94 2.34 2.34 8.47
CA ASN A 94 3.60 2.38 7.73
C ASN A 94 4.09 0.97 7.36
N ASP A 95 3.97 0.01 8.27
CA ASP A 95 4.33 -1.38 8.02
C ASP A 95 3.44 -1.99 6.93
N MET A 96 2.13 -1.75 6.98
CA MET A 96 1.21 -2.17 5.92
C MET A 96 1.57 -1.56 4.56
N ALA A 97 1.93 -0.27 4.52
CA ALA A 97 2.37 0.40 3.30
C ALA A 97 3.68 -0.22 2.77
N GLY A 98 4.62 -0.56 3.66
CA GLY A 98 5.88 -1.22 3.34
C GLY A 98 5.67 -2.60 2.71
N VAL A 99 4.87 -3.46 3.36
CA VAL A 99 4.52 -4.80 2.86
C VAL A 99 3.87 -4.69 1.49
N ARG A 100 2.91 -3.77 1.33
CA ARG A 100 2.22 -3.58 0.05
C ARG A 100 3.16 -3.13 -1.07
N THR A 101 4.11 -2.25 -0.76
CA THR A 101 5.11 -1.80 -1.73
C THR A 101 6.00 -2.97 -2.18
N ALA A 102 6.42 -3.82 -1.23
CA ALA A 102 7.18 -5.03 -1.54
C ALA A 102 6.39 -5.99 -2.45
N ASP A 103 5.11 -6.26 -2.14
CA ASP A 103 4.24 -7.12 -2.94
C ASP A 103 4.13 -6.63 -4.40
N ILE A 104 3.94 -5.32 -4.58
CA ILE A 104 3.89 -4.71 -5.92
C ILE A 104 5.23 -4.86 -6.65
N ALA A 105 6.35 -4.66 -5.95
CA ALA A 105 7.68 -4.83 -6.54
C ALA A 105 7.93 -6.28 -6.97
N TYR A 106 7.57 -7.27 -6.16
CA TYR A 106 7.66 -8.69 -6.52
C TYR A 106 6.79 -9.05 -7.73
N ASP A 107 5.53 -8.57 -7.78
CA ASP A 107 4.64 -8.79 -8.92
C ASP A 107 5.19 -8.18 -10.22
N LEU A 108 5.81 -7.00 -10.14
CA LEU A 108 6.46 -6.37 -11.28
C LEU A 108 7.70 -7.13 -11.75
N ILE A 109 8.54 -7.60 -10.83
CA ILE A 109 9.72 -8.41 -11.15
C ILE A 109 9.29 -9.72 -11.84
N ASP A 110 8.31 -10.43 -11.28
CA ASP A 110 7.78 -11.67 -11.86
C ASP A 110 7.25 -11.45 -13.30
N LYS A 111 6.55 -10.34 -13.53
CA LYS A 111 6.08 -9.96 -14.87
C LYS A 111 7.23 -9.67 -15.83
N ILE A 112 8.27 -8.98 -15.35
CA ILE A 112 9.46 -8.68 -16.17
C ILE A 112 10.19 -9.96 -16.53
N ASP A 113 10.47 -10.83 -15.56
CA ASP A 113 11.16 -12.10 -15.75
C ASP A 113 10.41 -13.01 -16.74
N ARG A 114 9.08 -13.08 -16.59
CA ARG A 114 8.23 -13.84 -17.51
C ARG A 114 8.30 -13.29 -18.93
N ASN A 115 8.21 -11.96 -19.10
CA ASN A 115 8.34 -11.32 -20.40
C ASN A 115 9.71 -11.59 -21.05
N LEU A 116 10.79 -11.48 -20.26
CA LEU A 116 12.15 -11.74 -20.75
C LEU A 116 12.31 -13.21 -21.16
N PHE A 117 11.76 -14.13 -20.37
CA PHE A 117 11.78 -15.56 -20.70
C PHE A 117 11.04 -15.85 -22.01
N GLU A 118 9.81 -15.31 -22.16
CA GLU A 118 9.02 -15.46 -23.38
C GLU A 118 9.78 -14.92 -24.60
N ARG A 119 10.40 -13.72 -24.49
CA ARG A 119 11.20 -13.14 -25.59
C ARG A 119 12.42 -13.97 -25.93
N ASN A 120 13.07 -14.55 -24.92
CA ASN A 120 14.21 -15.45 -25.18
C ASN A 120 13.77 -16.71 -25.94
N CYS A 121 12.63 -17.32 -25.54
CA CYS A 121 12.06 -18.45 -26.27
C CYS A 121 11.70 -18.07 -27.72
N ASP A 122 11.06 -16.92 -27.93
CA ASP A 122 10.72 -16.42 -29.26
C ASP A 122 11.96 -16.32 -30.16
N VAL A 123 13.05 -15.70 -29.66
CA VAL A 123 14.29 -15.53 -30.42
C VAL A 123 14.93 -16.89 -30.75
N GLN A 124 14.92 -17.84 -29.81
CA GLN A 124 15.43 -19.18 -30.06
C GLN A 124 14.65 -19.91 -31.16
N VAL A 125 13.32 -19.79 -31.14
CA VAL A 125 12.46 -20.39 -32.18
C VAL A 125 12.72 -19.70 -33.53
N TRP A 126 12.82 -18.37 -33.57
CA TRP A 126 13.09 -17.65 -34.84
C TRP A 126 14.44 -17.99 -35.42
N ALA A 127 15.45 -18.26 -34.59
CA ALA A 127 16.77 -18.69 -35.03
C ALA A 127 16.78 -20.07 -35.71
N THR A 128 15.72 -20.88 -35.54
CA THR A 128 15.58 -22.19 -36.22
C THR A 128 14.86 -22.09 -37.56
N PHE A 129 14.34 -20.95 -37.96
CA PHE A 129 13.67 -20.79 -39.24
C PHE A 129 14.68 -20.85 -40.38
N ASP A 130 14.44 -21.75 -41.37
CA ASP A 130 15.31 -21.93 -42.50
C ASP A 130 15.68 -20.61 -43.20
N ILE A 131 14.72 -19.70 -43.36
CA ILE A 131 14.91 -18.37 -43.97
C ILE A 131 15.90 -17.51 -43.20
N VAL A 132 16.00 -17.65 -41.88
CA VAL A 132 16.98 -16.95 -41.02
C VAL A 132 18.33 -17.63 -41.17
N VAL A 133 18.37 -18.95 -41.08
CA VAL A 133 19.61 -19.76 -41.25
C VAL A 133 20.22 -19.54 -42.63
N ASP A 134 19.43 -19.61 -43.68
CA ASP A 134 19.87 -19.41 -45.06
C ASP A 134 20.46 -18.01 -45.28
N SER A 135 19.87 -16.99 -44.67
CA SER A 135 20.40 -15.62 -44.75
C SER A 135 21.75 -15.40 -44.07
N LEU A 136 22.06 -16.27 -43.07
CA LEU A 136 23.37 -16.24 -42.38
C LEU A 136 24.43 -17.02 -43.17
N ILE A 137 24.04 -18.06 -43.89
CA ILE A 137 24.93 -18.88 -44.71
C ILE A 137 25.22 -18.16 -46.03
N ASP A 138 24.20 -17.63 -46.69
CA ASP A 138 24.32 -16.86 -47.95
C ASP A 138 23.64 -15.48 -47.76
N PRO A 139 24.40 -14.43 -47.43
CA PRO A 139 23.88 -13.09 -47.18
C PRO A 139 23.55 -12.31 -48.47
N SER A 140 22.95 -12.98 -49.45
CA SER A 140 22.47 -12.34 -50.70
C SER A 140 21.40 -11.28 -50.39
N THR A 141 21.21 -10.35 -51.34
CA THR A 141 20.20 -9.28 -51.20
C THR A 141 18.78 -9.88 -51.10
N GLU A 142 18.55 -11.02 -51.75
CA GLU A 142 17.27 -11.71 -51.76
C GLU A 142 16.95 -12.32 -50.40
N ASN A 143 17.90 -13.05 -49.81
CA ASN A 143 17.78 -13.67 -48.52
C ASN A 143 17.59 -12.61 -47.40
N ARG A 144 18.36 -11.50 -47.43
CA ARG A 144 18.18 -10.38 -46.50
C ARG A 144 16.80 -9.75 -46.59
N ASN A 145 16.26 -9.58 -47.80
CA ASN A 145 14.92 -9.04 -47.98
C ASN A 145 13.83 -9.97 -47.45
N ALA A 146 14.03 -11.28 -47.65
CA ALA A 146 13.11 -12.32 -47.12
C ALA A 146 13.08 -12.30 -45.61
N VAL A 147 14.24 -12.27 -44.94
CA VAL A 147 14.32 -12.16 -43.47
C VAL A 147 13.73 -10.85 -42.97
N ASN A 148 14.02 -9.74 -43.60
CA ASN A 148 13.44 -8.44 -43.22
C ASN A 148 11.92 -8.43 -43.31
N LYS A 149 11.34 -9.09 -44.31
CA LYS A 149 9.91 -9.24 -44.47
C LYS A 149 9.34 -10.12 -43.36
N LEU A 150 9.99 -11.23 -43.01
CA LEU A 150 9.60 -12.10 -41.89
C LEU A 150 9.60 -11.35 -40.56
N LEU A 151 10.72 -10.65 -40.24
CA LEU A 151 10.87 -9.92 -39.00
C LEU A 151 9.84 -8.77 -38.88
N LYS A 152 9.55 -8.06 -39.97
CA LYS A 152 8.50 -7.04 -39.99
C LYS A 152 7.12 -7.63 -39.69
N ASN A 153 6.81 -8.80 -40.24
CA ASN A 153 5.52 -9.47 -39.98
C ASN A 153 5.44 -9.94 -38.52
N ILE A 154 6.53 -10.48 -37.96
CA ILE A 154 6.60 -10.88 -36.56
C ILE A 154 6.44 -9.67 -35.63
N CYS A 155 7.18 -8.59 -35.89
CA CYS A 155 7.02 -7.35 -35.13
C CYS A 155 5.60 -6.79 -35.19
N TRP A 156 4.97 -6.85 -36.37
CA TRP A 156 3.59 -6.36 -36.53
C TRP A 156 2.60 -7.21 -35.74
N LEU A 157 2.75 -8.55 -35.74
CA LEU A 157 1.92 -9.47 -34.95
C LEU A 157 2.10 -9.24 -33.44
N HIS A 158 3.31 -8.98 -32.96
CA HIS A 158 3.56 -8.72 -31.55
C HIS A 158 3.09 -7.34 -31.08
N LEU A 159 3.08 -6.33 -31.96
CA LEU A 159 2.62 -4.98 -31.63
C LEU A 159 1.08 -4.84 -31.71
N HIS A 160 0.41 -5.67 -32.51
CA HIS A 160 -1.04 -5.61 -32.72
C HIS A 160 -1.80 -6.78 -32.10
N TRP A 161 -1.09 -7.71 -31.44
CA TRP A 161 -1.79 -8.73 -30.67
C TRP A 161 -2.46 -8.05 -29.48
N PRO A 162 -3.82 -8.07 -29.41
CA PRO A 162 -4.47 -7.63 -28.19
C PRO A 162 -3.96 -8.58 -27.10
N VAL A 163 -3.21 -8.04 -26.12
CA VAL A 163 -2.87 -8.78 -24.91
C VAL A 163 -4.21 -9.19 -24.33
N PRO A 164 -4.59 -10.48 -24.37
CA PRO A 164 -5.83 -10.88 -23.72
C PRO A 164 -5.67 -10.50 -22.24
N PRO A 165 -6.72 -10.02 -21.57
CA PRO A 165 -6.65 -9.79 -20.15
C PRO A 165 -6.12 -11.09 -19.53
N MET A 166 -4.99 -11.01 -18.82
CA MET A 166 -4.31 -12.13 -18.22
C MET A 166 -5.20 -12.78 -17.17
N GLY A 167 -5.95 -13.76 -17.57
CA GLY A 167 -6.78 -14.58 -16.73
C GLY A 167 -7.47 -15.57 -17.61
N ASP A 168 -7.09 -16.74 -17.72
CA ASP A 168 -7.88 -17.92 -18.05
C ASP A 168 -7.57 -18.76 -19.29
N LEU A 169 -6.57 -18.56 -20.12
CA LEU A 169 -6.61 -19.41 -21.33
C LEU A 169 -5.31 -20.08 -21.82
N CYS A 170 -4.17 -20.04 -21.14
CA CYS A 170 -2.98 -20.64 -21.76
C CYS A 170 -2.24 -21.73 -20.99
N TRP A 171 -2.70 -22.18 -19.84
CA TRP A 171 -1.95 -23.17 -19.06
C TRP A 171 -2.56 -24.58 -19.02
N GLN A 172 -3.71 -24.82 -19.66
CA GLN A 172 -4.34 -26.15 -19.58
C GLN A 172 -4.31 -27.01 -20.83
N GLN A 173 -3.91 -26.49 -21.98
CA GLN A 173 -3.83 -27.38 -23.17
C GLN A 173 -2.65 -26.99 -24.06
N SER A 174 -1.71 -27.90 -24.18
CA SER A 174 -0.55 -27.92 -25.06
C SER A 174 0.66 -27.07 -24.62
N ALA A 175 1.40 -27.55 -23.63
CA ALA A 175 2.85 -27.32 -23.62
C ALA A 175 3.43 -28.01 -24.89
N PRO A 176 4.02 -27.26 -25.83
CA PRO A 176 4.86 -27.89 -26.82
C PRO A 176 6.05 -28.51 -26.08
N GLN A 177 6.34 -29.80 -26.32
CA GLN A 177 7.46 -30.52 -25.70
C GLN A 177 8.85 -29.98 -26.07
N VAL A 178 8.94 -28.76 -26.59
CA VAL A 178 10.16 -28.12 -27.11
C VAL A 178 10.86 -27.21 -26.10
N CYS A 179 10.21 -26.81 -25.03
CA CYS A 179 10.86 -25.99 -23.96
C CYS A 179 11.23 -26.87 -22.75
N ARG A 180 11.99 -27.95 -22.95
CA ARG A 180 12.83 -28.60 -21.93
C ARG A 180 14.29 -28.26 -22.25
N CYS A 181 14.77 -27.19 -21.69
CA CYS A 181 16.18 -27.01 -21.39
C CYS A 181 16.36 -27.05 -19.87
#